data_4feaf8a9cb13dec26be49a175d317ed3
#
_entry.id   4feaf8a9cb13dec26be49a175d317ed3
#
_cell.length_a   1.000
_cell.length_b   1.000
_cell.length_c   1.000
_cell.angle_alpha   90.00
_cell.angle_beta   90.00
_cell.angle_gamma   90.00
#
_symmetry.space_group_name_H-M   'P 1'
#
loop_
_entity.id
_entity.type
_entity.pdbx_description
1 polymer ?
#
loop_
_entity_poly.entity_id
_entity_poly.type
_entity_poly.pdbx_seq_one_letter_code
_entity_poly.pdbx_strand_id
1 'polypeptide(L)'
;MENLLEIKSLNTYYGESHILRDVDLNVKSGEMVCLIGRNGVGKTTLLKSLIGLLKQKKGDIYLIGENINRKAPHQRARKGMAYVPQGREIIPYLSVEENLMLGMESLPGWLSKNKKIDPFIYDLFPILKDFLQRKGGDLSGGQQQQLAIARALLGKPQLLLLDEPTEGIQPNIVLDIENAINQIIRDTGIGVLLVEQHLHFVRQANRYYAMQRGGIVASGNTSELSQAVIDKFLSV
;
A
#
# COMPACT_ATOMS: atom_id res chain seq x y z
N MET A 1 10.54 4.97 -18.58
CA MET A 1 9.75 3.92 -17.91
C MET A 1 8.30 4.36 -17.91
N GLU A 2 7.40 3.48 -18.31
CA GLU A 2 5.95 3.78 -18.30
C GLU A 2 5.41 3.86 -16.87
N ASN A 3 4.37 4.71 -16.68
CA ASN A 3 3.69 4.80 -15.40
C ASN A 3 2.90 3.51 -15.13
N LEU A 4 3.15 2.88 -14.00
CA LEU A 4 2.37 1.75 -13.51
C LEU A 4 1.00 2.22 -13.00
N LEU A 5 1.00 3.28 -12.20
CA LEU A 5 -0.19 4.01 -11.75
C LEU A 5 -0.10 5.45 -12.25
N GLU A 6 -1.20 5.98 -12.79
CA GLU A 6 -1.34 7.39 -13.13
C GLU A 6 -2.72 7.89 -12.70
N ILE A 7 -2.74 8.99 -11.99
CA ILE A 7 -3.95 9.65 -11.49
C ILE A 7 -3.99 11.04 -12.10
N LYS A 8 -5.14 11.41 -12.70
CA LYS A 8 -5.36 12.71 -13.34
C LYS A 8 -6.58 13.40 -12.77
N SER A 9 -6.37 14.55 -12.14
CA SER A 9 -7.39 15.45 -11.61
C SER A 9 -8.49 14.72 -10.81
N LEU A 10 -8.06 13.81 -9.91
CA LEU A 10 -8.97 12.96 -9.14
C LEU A 10 -9.72 13.78 -8.10
N ASN A 11 -11.05 13.67 -8.14
CA ASN A 11 -11.95 14.30 -7.18
C ASN A 11 -12.85 13.25 -6.55
N THR A 12 -12.86 13.19 -5.22
CA THR A 12 -13.67 12.22 -4.44
C THR A 12 -14.43 12.93 -3.34
N TYR A 13 -15.65 12.45 -3.08
CA TYR A 13 -16.58 13.03 -2.12
C TYR A 13 -17.11 11.97 -1.15
N TYR A 14 -17.34 12.37 0.09
CA TYR A 14 -18.22 11.68 1.04
C TYR A 14 -19.53 12.47 1.16
N GLY A 15 -20.60 11.99 0.53
CA GLY A 15 -21.83 12.76 0.38
C GLY A 15 -21.52 14.07 -0.36
N GLU A 16 -21.78 15.21 0.29
CA GLU A 16 -21.49 16.54 -0.26
C GLU A 16 -20.09 17.06 0.10
N SER A 17 -19.37 16.37 0.98
CA SER A 17 -18.06 16.80 1.43
C SER A 17 -16.99 16.47 0.38
N HIS A 18 -16.37 17.48 -0.22
CA HIS A 18 -15.29 17.36 -1.20
C HIS A 18 -13.97 17.07 -0.48
N ILE A 19 -13.51 15.82 -0.52
CA ILE A 19 -12.31 15.36 0.22
C ILE A 19 -11.07 15.41 -0.64
N LEU A 20 -11.08 14.82 -1.85
CA LEU A 20 -9.95 14.89 -2.79
C LEU A 20 -10.23 15.93 -3.87
N ARG A 21 -9.24 16.78 -4.12
CA ARG A 21 -9.36 17.97 -4.97
C ARG A 21 -8.25 17.98 -6.02
N ASP A 22 -8.61 17.66 -7.26
CA ASP A 22 -7.73 17.68 -8.43
C ASP A 22 -6.36 17.01 -8.13
N VAL A 23 -6.40 15.77 -7.59
CA VAL A 23 -5.19 15.04 -7.23
C VAL A 23 -4.56 14.46 -8.49
N ASP A 24 -3.29 14.85 -8.73
CA ASP A 24 -2.40 14.27 -9.75
C ASP A 24 -1.24 13.55 -9.07
N LEU A 25 -1.02 12.29 -9.42
CA LEU A 25 0.05 11.46 -8.87
C LEU A 25 0.38 10.32 -9.83
N ASN A 26 1.62 9.90 -9.86
CA ASN A 26 2.01 8.69 -10.57
C ASN A 26 3.01 7.84 -9.78
N VAL A 27 3.04 6.54 -10.08
CA VAL A 27 4.01 5.56 -9.57
C VAL A 27 4.53 4.75 -10.75
N LYS A 28 5.84 4.54 -10.81
CA LYS A 28 6.48 3.69 -11.82
C LYS A 28 6.74 2.28 -11.29
N SER A 29 7.01 1.35 -12.18
CA SER A 29 7.49 0.02 -11.81
C SER A 29 8.85 0.11 -11.11
N GLY A 30 9.05 -0.66 -10.04
CA GLY A 30 10.28 -0.65 -9.24
C GLY A 30 10.51 0.63 -8.43
N GLU A 31 9.48 1.47 -8.27
CA GLU A 31 9.55 2.73 -7.56
C GLU A 31 8.75 2.68 -6.26
N MET A 32 9.31 3.22 -5.18
CA MET A 32 8.58 3.55 -3.97
C MET A 32 8.28 5.05 -3.96
N VAL A 33 6.99 5.38 -3.92
CA VAL A 33 6.48 6.75 -3.80
C VAL A 33 5.83 6.90 -2.44
N CYS A 34 6.22 7.92 -1.68
CA CYS A 34 5.63 8.21 -0.38
C CYS A 34 4.63 9.37 -0.46
N LEU A 35 3.41 9.14 0.04
CA LEU A 35 2.40 10.17 0.23
C LEU A 35 2.45 10.65 1.67
N ILE A 36 2.91 11.87 1.89
CA ILE A 36 3.04 12.50 3.21
C ILE A 36 1.95 13.54 3.45
N GLY A 37 1.66 13.81 4.70
CA GLY A 37 0.69 14.83 5.11
C GLY A 37 0.07 14.51 6.45
N ARG A 38 -0.46 15.54 7.12
CA ARG A 38 -1.10 15.41 8.43
C ARG A 38 -2.32 14.50 8.41
N ASN A 39 -2.77 14.06 9.58
CA ASN A 39 -3.98 13.26 9.69
C ASN A 39 -5.21 14.06 9.21
N GLY A 40 -6.15 13.35 8.55
CA GLY A 40 -7.39 13.94 8.03
C GLY A 40 -7.25 14.71 6.71
N VAL A 41 -6.08 14.79 6.08
CA VAL A 41 -5.91 15.53 4.81
C VAL A 41 -6.41 14.79 3.56
N GLY A 42 -6.76 13.49 3.67
CA GLY A 42 -7.32 12.69 2.57
C GLY A 42 -6.47 11.52 2.08
N LYS A 43 -5.33 11.18 2.72
CA LYS A 43 -4.41 10.10 2.30
C LYS A 43 -5.13 8.75 2.15
N THR A 44 -5.78 8.26 3.21
CA THR A 44 -6.57 7.01 3.19
C THR A 44 -7.74 7.08 2.20
N THR A 45 -8.36 8.27 2.03
CA THR A 45 -9.42 8.48 1.02
C THR A 45 -8.87 8.26 -0.38
N LEU A 46 -7.65 8.73 -0.67
CA LEU A 46 -6.98 8.47 -1.95
C LEU A 46 -6.79 6.97 -2.16
N LEU A 47 -6.20 6.25 -1.21
CA LEU A 47 -5.99 4.80 -1.32
C LEU A 47 -7.33 4.06 -1.53
N LYS A 48 -8.37 4.39 -0.76
CA LYS A 48 -9.72 3.80 -0.92
C LYS A 48 -10.34 4.10 -2.28
N SER A 49 -10.07 5.27 -2.86
CA SER A 49 -10.49 5.61 -4.23
C SER A 49 -9.74 4.77 -5.27
N LEU A 50 -8.43 4.55 -5.08
CA LEU A 50 -7.60 3.74 -5.97
C LEU A 50 -8.04 2.28 -6.02
N ILE A 51 -8.35 1.69 -4.88
CA ILE A 51 -8.83 0.29 -4.84
C ILE A 51 -10.32 0.16 -5.20
N GLY A 52 -11.04 1.27 -5.39
CA GLY A 52 -12.44 1.28 -5.83
C GLY A 52 -13.48 1.10 -4.73
N LEU A 53 -13.10 1.20 -3.45
CA LEU A 53 -14.05 1.25 -2.31
C LEU A 53 -14.81 2.57 -2.27
N LEU A 54 -14.22 3.63 -2.78
CA LEU A 54 -14.85 4.93 -2.95
C LEU A 54 -14.91 5.28 -4.45
N LYS A 55 -16.06 5.71 -4.91
CA LYS A 55 -16.22 6.17 -6.29
C LYS A 55 -15.78 7.62 -6.40
N GLN A 56 -14.85 7.91 -7.32
CA GLN A 56 -14.51 9.28 -7.72
C GLN A 56 -15.70 9.90 -8.48
N LYS A 57 -15.88 11.21 -8.35
CA LYS A 57 -16.88 11.96 -9.15
C LYS A 57 -16.27 12.55 -10.43
N LYS A 58 -14.95 12.84 -10.43
CA LYS A 58 -14.20 13.36 -11.59
C LYS A 58 -12.79 12.82 -11.59
N GLY A 59 -12.12 12.92 -12.73
CA GLY A 59 -10.75 12.51 -12.93
C GLY A 59 -10.62 11.06 -13.35
N ASP A 60 -9.41 10.68 -13.67
CA ASP A 60 -9.09 9.37 -14.21
C ASP A 60 -8.00 8.67 -13.42
N ILE A 61 -8.15 7.35 -13.29
CA ILE A 61 -7.17 6.45 -12.69
C ILE A 61 -6.78 5.43 -13.75
N TYR A 62 -5.49 5.38 -14.08
CA TYR A 62 -4.93 4.40 -15.01
C TYR A 62 -4.01 3.46 -14.24
N LEU A 63 -4.18 2.16 -14.45
CA LEU A 63 -3.29 1.10 -13.98
C LEU A 63 -2.75 0.37 -15.21
N ILE A 64 -1.43 0.38 -15.38
CA ILE A 64 -0.75 -0.23 -16.54
C ILE A 64 -1.38 0.25 -17.86
N GLY A 65 -1.55 1.58 -17.98
CA GLY A 65 -2.13 2.23 -19.17
C GLY A 65 -3.65 2.05 -19.36
N GLU A 66 -4.32 1.19 -18.57
CA GLU A 66 -5.76 0.97 -18.67
C GLU A 66 -6.54 1.87 -17.68
N ASN A 67 -7.57 2.56 -18.15
CA ASN A 67 -8.49 3.31 -17.28
C ASN A 67 -9.33 2.33 -16.44
N ILE A 68 -9.20 2.44 -15.09
CA ILE A 68 -9.86 1.56 -14.14
C ILE A 68 -11.03 2.21 -13.40
N ASN A 69 -11.51 3.38 -13.80
CA ASN A 69 -12.58 4.12 -13.13
C ASN A 69 -13.82 3.27 -12.86
N ARG A 70 -14.21 2.44 -13.84
CA ARG A 70 -15.41 1.59 -13.78
C ARG A 70 -15.17 0.19 -13.22
N LYS A 71 -13.91 -0.14 -12.87
CA LYS A 71 -13.56 -1.47 -12.33
C LYS A 71 -13.93 -1.55 -10.85
N ALA A 72 -14.61 -2.64 -10.50
CA ALA A 72 -14.90 -2.97 -9.10
C ALA A 72 -13.60 -3.36 -8.34
N PRO A 73 -13.56 -3.32 -7.00
CA PRO A 73 -12.35 -3.63 -6.21
C PRO A 73 -11.71 -4.97 -6.58
N HIS A 74 -12.48 -6.05 -6.68
CA HIS A 74 -11.95 -7.36 -7.07
C HIS A 74 -11.35 -7.39 -8.48
N GLN A 75 -11.85 -6.56 -9.41
CA GLN A 75 -11.28 -6.45 -10.75
C GLN A 75 -9.95 -5.69 -10.74
N ARG A 76 -9.81 -4.68 -9.87
CA ARG A 76 -8.55 -3.95 -9.68
C ARG A 76 -7.50 -4.84 -9.01
N ALA A 77 -7.91 -5.66 -8.04
CA ALA A 77 -7.03 -6.65 -7.42
C ALA A 77 -6.50 -7.67 -8.45
N ARG A 78 -7.38 -8.22 -9.29
CA ARG A 78 -6.99 -9.15 -10.39
C ARG A 78 -6.11 -8.51 -11.46
N LYS A 79 -6.11 -7.18 -11.54
CA LYS A 79 -5.20 -6.42 -12.41
C LYS A 79 -3.84 -6.11 -11.75
N GLY A 80 -3.60 -6.66 -10.58
CA GLY A 80 -2.33 -6.53 -9.88
C GLY A 80 -2.24 -5.35 -8.93
N MET A 81 -3.35 -4.83 -8.39
CA MET A 81 -3.34 -3.84 -7.32
C MET A 81 -3.62 -4.52 -5.99
N ALA A 82 -2.72 -4.40 -5.01
CA ALA A 82 -2.94 -4.86 -3.64
C ALA A 82 -2.96 -3.68 -2.66
N TYR A 83 -3.68 -3.85 -1.55
CA TYR A 83 -3.84 -2.83 -0.52
C TYR A 83 -3.70 -3.44 0.88
N VAL A 84 -2.87 -2.83 1.68
CA VAL A 84 -2.75 -3.10 3.12
C VAL A 84 -3.26 -1.87 3.85
N PRO A 85 -4.43 -1.94 4.48
CA PRO A 85 -5.04 -0.81 5.18
C PRO A 85 -4.34 -0.52 6.51
N GLN A 86 -4.55 0.72 7.02
CA GLN A 86 -4.33 1.04 8.42
C GLN A 86 -5.12 0.06 9.30
N GLY A 87 -4.51 -0.45 10.38
CA GLY A 87 -5.15 -1.44 11.25
C GLY A 87 -5.05 -2.88 10.75
N ARG A 88 -4.29 -3.14 9.64
CA ARG A 88 -3.88 -4.49 9.18
C ARG A 88 -4.99 -5.34 8.55
N GLU A 89 -6.21 -5.32 9.11
CA GLU A 89 -7.39 -6.09 8.67
C GLU A 89 -7.09 -7.57 8.41
N ILE A 90 -6.32 -8.20 9.30
CA ILE A 90 -6.17 -9.67 9.31
C ILE A 90 -7.46 -10.30 9.81
N ILE A 91 -7.71 -11.56 9.48
CA ILE A 91 -8.86 -12.29 10.01
C ILE A 91 -8.41 -13.02 11.30
N PRO A 92 -8.82 -12.53 12.49
CA PRO A 92 -8.23 -12.96 13.75
C PRO A 92 -8.52 -14.43 14.13
N TYR A 93 -9.63 -14.98 13.64
CA TYR A 93 -10.03 -16.35 13.93
C TYR A 93 -9.43 -17.40 13.00
N LEU A 94 -8.91 -16.99 11.85
CA LEU A 94 -8.17 -17.84 10.93
C LEU A 94 -6.72 -18.00 11.38
N SER A 95 -6.11 -19.14 11.06
CA SER A 95 -4.68 -19.36 11.25
C SER A 95 -3.85 -18.41 10.36
N VAL A 96 -2.56 -18.30 10.64
CA VAL A 96 -1.60 -17.58 9.79
C VAL A 96 -1.64 -18.16 8.37
N GLU A 97 -1.60 -19.47 8.23
CA GLU A 97 -1.65 -20.17 6.94
C GLU A 97 -2.94 -19.84 6.16
N GLU A 98 -4.10 -19.91 6.81
CA GLU A 98 -5.39 -19.58 6.21
C GLU A 98 -5.46 -18.11 5.78
N ASN A 99 -4.95 -17.17 6.61
CA ASN A 99 -4.85 -15.76 6.24
C ASN A 99 -3.98 -15.57 5.00
N LEU A 100 -2.83 -16.25 4.92
CA LEU A 100 -1.94 -16.20 3.74
C LEU A 100 -2.64 -16.75 2.50
N MET A 101 -3.33 -17.89 2.62
CA MET A 101 -4.05 -18.51 1.50
C MET A 101 -5.12 -17.61 0.89
N LEU A 102 -5.79 -16.76 1.68
CA LEU A 102 -6.75 -15.77 1.18
C LEU A 102 -6.11 -14.76 0.21
N GLY A 103 -4.83 -14.43 0.38
CA GLY A 103 -4.12 -13.54 -0.53
C GLY A 103 -4.07 -14.06 -1.98
N MET A 104 -4.15 -15.37 -2.17
CA MET A 104 -4.11 -16.02 -3.49
C MET A 104 -5.46 -16.04 -4.22
N GLU A 105 -6.56 -15.59 -3.59
CA GLU A 105 -7.90 -15.56 -4.22
C GLU A 105 -8.01 -14.59 -5.40
N SER A 106 -7.12 -13.59 -5.48
CA SER A 106 -7.04 -12.70 -6.63
C SER A 106 -6.41 -13.33 -7.86
N LEU A 107 -5.68 -14.45 -7.70
CA LEU A 107 -5.00 -15.13 -8.78
C LEU A 107 -5.99 -15.83 -9.71
N PRO A 108 -5.66 -16.00 -11.02
CA PRO A 108 -6.44 -16.81 -11.94
C PRO A 108 -6.66 -18.23 -11.42
N GLY A 109 -7.86 -18.82 -11.67
CA GLY A 109 -8.27 -20.10 -11.10
C GLY A 109 -7.32 -21.28 -11.36
N TRP A 110 -6.55 -21.29 -12.47
CA TRP A 110 -5.54 -22.30 -12.75
C TRP A 110 -4.30 -22.20 -11.84
N LEU A 111 -3.96 -21.00 -11.36
CA LEU A 111 -2.90 -20.79 -10.37
C LEU A 111 -3.41 -21.09 -8.95
N SER A 112 -4.72 -20.93 -8.71
CA SER A 112 -5.30 -21.14 -7.39
C SER A 112 -5.56 -22.62 -7.04
N LYS A 113 -5.56 -23.52 -8.03
CA LYS A 113 -5.80 -24.97 -7.81
C LYS A 113 -4.70 -25.69 -7.02
N ASN A 114 -3.46 -25.19 -7.07
CA ASN A 114 -2.30 -25.73 -6.35
C ASN A 114 -1.75 -24.65 -5.40
N LYS A 115 -2.59 -24.15 -4.48
CA LYS A 115 -2.22 -23.10 -3.54
C LYS A 115 -1.11 -23.58 -2.61
N LYS A 116 0.12 -23.24 -2.96
CA LYS A 116 1.27 -23.32 -2.05
C LYS A 116 1.75 -21.90 -1.78
N ILE A 117 1.98 -21.62 -0.52
CA ILE A 117 2.58 -20.35 -0.11
C ILE A 117 3.98 -20.30 -0.71
N ASP A 118 4.27 -19.23 -1.43
CA ASP A 118 5.58 -19.00 -2.05
C ASP A 118 6.65 -18.93 -0.95
N PRO A 119 7.72 -19.74 -1.00
CA PRO A 119 8.80 -19.71 -0.01
C PRO A 119 9.40 -18.31 0.20
N PHE A 120 9.40 -17.47 -0.82
CA PHE A 120 9.84 -16.07 -0.75
C PHE A 120 9.14 -15.28 0.36
N ILE A 121 7.88 -15.61 0.70
CA ILE A 121 7.18 -14.98 1.82
C ILE A 121 7.87 -15.28 3.16
N TYR A 122 8.41 -16.48 3.33
CA TYR A 122 9.11 -16.86 4.56
C TYR A 122 10.53 -16.31 4.61
N ASP A 123 11.15 -16.04 3.45
CA ASP A 123 12.43 -15.33 3.40
C ASP A 123 12.26 -13.87 3.82
N LEU A 124 11.12 -13.24 3.46
CA LEU A 124 10.79 -11.88 3.87
C LEU A 124 10.36 -11.78 5.35
N PHE A 125 9.57 -12.75 5.81
CA PHE A 125 8.96 -12.76 7.14
C PHE A 125 9.09 -14.14 7.79
N PRO A 126 10.29 -14.52 8.28
CA PRO A 126 10.56 -15.88 8.80
C PRO A 126 9.62 -16.30 9.93
N ILE A 127 9.23 -15.36 10.78
CA ILE A 127 8.33 -15.59 11.91
C ILE A 127 6.98 -16.20 11.51
N LEU A 128 6.50 -15.91 10.30
CA LEU A 128 5.22 -16.45 9.83
C LEU A 128 5.27 -17.96 9.61
N LYS A 129 6.45 -18.49 9.24
CA LYS A 129 6.66 -19.93 9.07
C LYS A 129 6.52 -20.66 10.39
N ASP A 130 7.02 -20.07 11.48
CA ASP A 130 6.98 -20.67 12.81
C ASP A 130 5.56 -20.68 13.40
N PHE A 131 4.69 -19.79 12.92
CA PHE A 131 3.35 -19.57 13.45
C PHE A 131 2.21 -19.98 12.52
N LEU A 132 2.45 -20.80 11.51
CA LEU A 132 1.44 -21.16 10.49
C LEU A 132 0.10 -21.61 11.07
N GLN A 133 0.12 -22.42 12.14
CA GLN A 133 -1.07 -22.97 12.79
C GLN A 133 -1.64 -22.06 13.88
N ARG A 134 -0.95 -20.95 14.24
CA ARG A 134 -1.43 -19.99 15.22
C ARG A 134 -2.52 -19.11 14.63
N LYS A 135 -3.53 -18.75 15.43
CA LYS A 135 -4.55 -17.78 14.99
C LYS A 135 -3.94 -16.40 14.78
N GLY A 136 -4.38 -15.72 13.73
CA GLY A 136 -3.91 -14.37 13.43
C GLY A 136 -4.12 -13.38 14.58
N GLY A 137 -5.22 -13.53 15.34
CA GLY A 137 -5.51 -12.70 16.51
C GLY A 137 -4.53 -12.84 17.67
N ASP A 138 -3.80 -13.97 17.75
CA ASP A 138 -2.82 -14.25 18.82
C ASP A 138 -1.42 -13.70 18.49
N LEU A 139 -1.25 -13.10 17.33
CA LEU A 139 -0.01 -12.46 16.91
C LEU A 139 0.14 -11.07 17.54
N SER A 140 1.39 -10.65 17.79
CA SER A 140 1.67 -9.25 18.14
C SER A 140 1.29 -8.29 16.99
N GLY A 141 1.12 -7.01 17.30
CA GLY A 141 0.77 -6.03 16.28
C GLY A 141 1.74 -5.99 15.08
N GLY A 142 3.05 -6.08 15.32
CA GLY A 142 4.04 -6.15 14.25
C GLY A 142 3.95 -7.42 13.42
N GLN A 143 3.72 -8.58 14.06
CA GLN A 143 3.53 -9.86 13.36
C GLN A 143 2.25 -9.86 12.52
N GLN A 144 1.17 -9.23 13.01
CA GLN A 144 -0.06 -9.04 12.23
C GLN A 144 0.19 -8.17 10.99
N GLN A 145 1.04 -7.15 11.12
CA GLN A 145 1.41 -6.29 9.98
C GLN A 145 2.22 -7.06 8.94
N GLN A 146 3.21 -7.86 9.38
CA GLN A 146 3.96 -8.76 8.50
C GLN A 146 3.02 -9.73 7.79
N LEU A 147 2.05 -10.31 8.51
CA LEU A 147 1.02 -11.19 7.93
C LEU A 147 0.15 -10.47 6.89
N ALA A 148 -0.27 -9.24 7.17
CA ALA A 148 -1.10 -8.45 6.24
C ALA A 148 -0.34 -8.13 4.93
N ILE A 149 0.94 -7.74 5.03
CA ILE A 149 1.80 -7.49 3.88
C ILE A 149 2.04 -8.79 3.09
N ALA A 150 2.41 -9.88 3.79
CA ALA A 150 2.62 -11.19 3.19
C ALA A 150 1.38 -11.69 2.43
N ARG A 151 0.19 -11.56 3.02
CA ARG A 151 -1.09 -11.87 2.38
C ARG A 151 -1.31 -11.07 1.10
N ALA A 152 -1.01 -9.77 1.11
CA ALA A 152 -1.14 -8.91 -0.06
C ALA A 152 -0.19 -9.32 -1.20
N LEU A 153 1.04 -9.72 -0.86
CA LEU A 153 2.06 -10.15 -1.84
C LEU A 153 1.74 -11.47 -2.53
N LEU A 154 1.04 -12.39 -1.83
CA LEU A 154 0.64 -13.68 -2.41
C LEU A 154 -0.33 -13.53 -3.59
N GLY A 155 -1.00 -12.39 -3.71
CA GLY A 155 -1.75 -12.02 -4.92
C GLY A 155 -0.88 -11.65 -6.13
N LYS A 156 0.45 -11.69 -6.00
CA LYS A 156 1.44 -11.29 -7.02
C LYS A 156 1.12 -9.92 -7.64
N PRO A 157 0.96 -8.88 -6.81
CA PRO A 157 0.58 -7.57 -7.31
C PRO A 157 1.73 -6.92 -8.09
N GLN A 158 1.39 -6.00 -9.00
CA GLN A 158 2.32 -5.09 -9.64
C GLN A 158 2.41 -3.75 -8.91
N LEU A 159 1.32 -3.37 -8.21
CA LEU A 159 1.24 -2.18 -7.36
C LEU A 159 0.79 -2.56 -5.96
N LEU A 160 1.57 -2.19 -4.97
CA LEU A 160 1.26 -2.35 -3.55
C LEU A 160 0.95 -0.98 -2.92
N LEU A 161 -0.23 -0.86 -2.34
CA LEU A 161 -0.68 0.32 -1.60
C LEU A 161 -0.57 0.01 -0.11
N LEU A 162 0.17 0.82 0.65
CA LEU A 162 0.38 0.66 2.09
C LEU A 162 -0.11 1.90 2.83
N ASP A 163 -1.02 1.72 3.78
CA ASP A 163 -1.60 2.80 4.57
C ASP A 163 -1.07 2.77 6.00
N GLU A 164 -0.10 3.62 6.32
CA GLU A 164 0.58 3.75 7.62
C GLU A 164 1.03 2.40 8.20
N PRO A 165 1.86 1.64 7.44
CA PRO A 165 2.19 0.25 7.78
C PRO A 165 3.02 0.10 9.05
N THR A 166 3.59 1.18 9.58
CA THR A 166 4.45 1.15 10.77
C THR A 166 3.77 1.71 12.02
N GLU A 167 2.51 2.17 11.92
CA GLU A 167 1.80 2.76 13.05
C GLU A 167 1.60 1.76 14.20
N GLY A 168 1.98 2.17 15.42
CA GLY A 168 1.83 1.37 16.63
C GLY A 168 2.67 0.11 16.66
N ILE A 169 3.79 0.08 15.93
CA ILE A 169 4.71 -1.06 15.84
C ILE A 169 6.04 -0.72 16.53
N GLN A 170 6.65 -1.72 17.14
CA GLN A 170 7.96 -1.59 17.79
C GLN A 170 9.06 -1.28 16.75
N PRO A 171 10.06 -0.44 17.09
CA PRO A 171 11.08 0.02 16.15
C PRO A 171 11.85 -1.07 15.42
N ASN A 172 12.16 -2.19 16.08
CA ASN A 172 12.84 -3.32 15.46
C ASN A 172 12.00 -3.98 14.36
N ILE A 173 10.69 -4.13 14.58
CA ILE A 173 9.77 -4.69 13.56
C ILE A 173 9.52 -3.69 12.43
N VAL A 174 9.55 -2.38 12.72
CA VAL A 174 9.50 -1.35 11.66
C VAL A 174 10.66 -1.54 10.69
N LEU A 175 11.89 -1.72 11.19
CA LEU A 175 13.06 -1.99 10.34
C LEU A 175 12.92 -3.27 9.50
N ASP A 176 12.36 -4.34 10.08
CA ASP A 176 12.09 -5.58 9.34
C ASP A 176 11.12 -5.34 8.19
N ILE A 177 10.03 -4.58 8.42
CA ILE A 177 9.04 -4.22 7.40
C ILE A 177 9.65 -3.36 6.30
N GLU A 178 10.45 -2.34 6.67
CA GLU A 178 11.16 -1.48 5.72
C GLU A 178 12.10 -2.30 4.83
N ASN A 179 12.91 -3.18 5.43
CA ASN A 179 13.83 -4.05 4.70
C ASN A 179 13.09 -5.00 3.75
N ALA A 180 12.00 -5.61 4.21
CA ALA A 180 11.16 -6.48 3.39
C ALA A 180 10.57 -5.73 2.19
N ILE A 181 10.03 -4.52 2.37
CA ILE A 181 9.49 -3.72 1.27
C ILE A 181 10.58 -3.36 0.25
N ASN A 182 11.76 -2.94 0.73
CA ASN A 182 12.89 -2.65 -0.15
C ASN A 182 13.37 -3.88 -0.92
N GLN A 183 13.39 -5.05 -0.27
CA GLN A 183 13.73 -6.32 -0.91
C GLN A 183 12.70 -6.69 -1.98
N ILE A 184 11.40 -6.60 -1.67
CA ILE A 184 10.33 -6.87 -2.62
C ILE A 184 10.46 -6.02 -3.87
N ILE A 185 10.70 -4.71 -3.72
CA ILE A 185 10.88 -3.79 -4.86
C ILE A 185 12.06 -4.22 -5.73
N ARG A 186 13.20 -4.54 -5.11
CA ARG A 186 14.41 -4.98 -5.84
C ARG A 186 14.20 -6.28 -6.59
N ASP A 187 13.56 -7.27 -5.93
CA ASP A 187 13.51 -8.64 -6.45
C ASP A 187 12.36 -8.83 -7.45
N THR A 188 11.28 -8.05 -7.33
CA THR A 188 10.07 -8.22 -8.15
C THR A 188 9.76 -7.07 -9.10
N GLY A 189 10.38 -5.91 -8.90
CA GLY A 189 10.08 -4.70 -9.67
C GLY A 189 8.70 -4.10 -9.40
N ILE A 190 8.04 -4.47 -8.30
CA ILE A 190 6.73 -3.93 -7.91
C ILE A 190 6.82 -2.41 -7.66
N GLY A 191 5.79 -1.66 -8.05
CA GLY A 191 5.62 -0.27 -7.60
C GLY A 191 4.95 -0.23 -6.23
N VAL A 192 5.37 0.71 -5.38
CA VAL A 192 4.80 0.90 -4.05
C VAL A 192 4.32 2.34 -3.88
N LEU A 193 3.06 2.51 -3.48
CA LEU A 193 2.54 3.78 -2.95
C LEU A 193 2.36 3.63 -1.45
N LEU A 194 3.21 4.31 -0.70
CA LEU A 194 3.29 4.28 0.75
C LEU A 194 2.68 5.55 1.33
N VAL A 195 1.70 5.43 2.21
CA VAL A 195 1.27 6.53 3.10
C VAL A 195 2.04 6.38 4.40
N GLU A 196 2.84 7.37 4.76
CA GLU A 196 3.69 7.29 5.95
C GLU A 196 3.99 8.68 6.54
N GLN A 197 4.27 8.70 7.85
CA GLN A 197 4.67 9.91 8.57
C GLN A 197 6.05 9.76 9.24
N HIS A 198 6.57 8.55 9.37
CA HIS A 198 7.91 8.29 9.89
C HIS A 198 8.98 8.72 8.90
N LEU A 199 9.72 9.78 9.25
CA LEU A 199 10.72 10.41 8.37
C LEU A 199 11.77 9.41 7.86
N HIS A 200 12.20 8.46 8.70
CA HIS A 200 13.17 7.44 8.30
C HIS A 200 12.66 6.65 7.09
N PHE A 201 11.42 6.18 7.13
CA PHE A 201 10.82 5.42 6.04
C PHE A 201 10.54 6.29 4.80
N VAL A 202 10.07 7.54 5.01
CA VAL A 202 9.88 8.49 3.91
C VAL A 202 11.17 8.69 3.11
N ARG A 203 12.32 8.80 3.79
CA ARG A 203 13.63 8.98 3.14
C ARG A 203 14.11 7.79 2.32
N GLN A 204 13.55 6.61 2.52
CA GLN A 204 13.86 5.43 1.72
C GLN A 204 13.08 5.38 0.39
N ALA A 205 12.00 6.16 0.27
CA ALA A 205 11.25 6.26 -0.98
C ALA A 205 12.05 7.02 -2.05
N ASN A 206 11.76 6.77 -3.31
CA ASN A 206 12.38 7.47 -4.44
C ASN A 206 11.85 8.90 -4.57
N ARG A 207 10.52 9.05 -4.44
CA ARG A 207 9.83 10.33 -4.54
C ARG A 207 8.79 10.48 -3.45
N TYR A 208 8.37 11.73 -3.22
CA TYR A 208 7.28 12.04 -2.32
C TYR A 208 6.23 12.93 -3.00
N TYR A 209 5.00 12.83 -2.51
CA TYR A 209 3.92 13.77 -2.71
C TYR A 209 3.45 14.26 -1.35
N ALA A 210 3.34 15.58 -1.16
CA ALA A 210 2.79 16.17 0.06
C ALA A 210 1.35 16.58 -0.16
N MET A 211 0.45 16.03 0.65
CA MET A 211 -0.98 16.31 0.59
C MET A 211 -1.41 17.27 1.69
N GLN A 212 -2.22 18.25 1.33
CA GLN A 212 -2.86 19.18 2.25
C GLN A 212 -4.27 19.51 1.75
N ARG A 213 -5.27 19.50 2.63
CA ARG A 213 -6.66 19.85 2.30
C ARG A 213 -7.21 19.13 1.06
N GLY A 214 -6.84 17.88 0.89
CA GLY A 214 -7.32 17.03 -0.19
C GLY A 214 -6.60 17.16 -1.53
N GLY A 215 -5.62 18.05 -1.67
CA GLY A 215 -4.83 18.24 -2.89
C GLY A 215 -3.35 18.00 -2.67
N ILE A 216 -2.60 17.75 -3.75
CA ILE A 216 -1.15 17.69 -3.74
C ILE A 216 -0.61 19.12 -3.80
N VAL A 217 0.23 19.48 -2.85
CA VAL A 217 0.77 20.85 -2.70
C VAL A 217 2.29 20.92 -2.90
N ALA A 218 2.97 19.78 -2.87
CA ALA A 218 4.39 19.66 -3.19
C ALA A 218 4.70 18.23 -3.63
N SER A 219 5.72 18.06 -4.45
CA SER A 219 6.26 16.76 -4.85
C SER A 219 7.72 16.91 -5.26
N GLY A 220 8.50 15.84 -5.18
CA GLY A 220 9.89 15.84 -5.58
C GLY A 220 10.59 14.52 -5.26
N ASN A 221 11.89 14.46 -5.50
CA ASN A 221 12.74 13.36 -5.07
C ASN A 221 12.96 13.45 -3.56
N THR A 222 12.97 12.32 -2.87
CA THR A 222 13.18 12.30 -1.43
C THR A 222 14.58 12.75 -1.02
N SER A 223 15.58 12.62 -1.91
CA SER A 223 16.92 13.19 -1.74
C SER A 223 16.94 14.71 -1.59
N GLU A 224 15.89 15.39 -2.11
CA GLU A 224 15.73 16.85 -2.09
C GLU A 224 14.73 17.29 -1.01
N LEU A 225 14.31 16.38 -0.12
CA LEU A 225 13.33 16.65 0.94
C LEU A 225 13.92 17.65 1.95
N SER A 226 13.51 18.93 1.83
CA SER A 226 14.00 19.99 2.69
C SER A 226 13.40 19.93 4.11
N GLN A 227 14.13 20.50 5.09
CA GLN A 227 13.64 20.60 6.46
C GLN A 227 12.29 21.34 6.51
N ALA A 228 12.11 22.36 5.70
CA ALA A 228 10.85 23.12 5.64
C ALA A 228 9.64 22.25 5.21
N VAL A 229 9.85 21.29 4.29
CA VAL A 229 8.81 20.31 3.89
C VAL A 229 8.54 19.32 5.02
N ILE A 230 9.59 18.83 5.70
CA ILE A 230 9.47 17.93 6.85
C ILE A 230 8.65 18.59 7.95
N ASP A 231 9.02 19.80 8.36
CA ASP A 231 8.36 20.53 9.45
C ASP A 231 6.89 20.84 9.12
N LYS A 232 6.62 21.11 7.86
CA LYS A 232 5.26 21.47 7.41
C LYS A 232 4.30 20.27 7.31
N PHE A 233 4.80 19.11 6.85
CA PHE A 233 3.94 17.98 6.47
C PHE A 233 4.13 16.71 7.31
N LEU A 234 5.27 16.57 8.03
CA LEU A 234 5.60 15.40 8.84
C LEU A 234 5.69 15.69 10.34
N SER A 235 5.87 16.98 10.74
CA SER A 235 5.88 17.32 12.17
C SER A 235 4.47 17.24 12.76
N VAL A 236 4.35 16.56 13.88
CA VAL A 236 3.15 16.45 14.71
C VAL A 236 2.93 17.74 15.49
#